data_f8961ae14767cf87ed8821132a32034f
#
_entry.id   f8961ae14767cf87ed8821132a32034f
#
_cell.length_a   1.000
_cell.length_b   1.000
_cell.length_c   1.000
_cell.angle_alpha   90.00
_cell.angle_beta   90.00
_cell.angle_gamma   90.00
#
_symmetry.space_group_name_H-M   'P 1'
#
loop_
_entity.id
_entity.type
_entity.pdbx_description
1 polymer ?
#
loop_
_entity_poly.entity_id
_entity_poly.type
_entity_poly.pdbx_seq_one_letter_code
_entity_poly.pdbx_strand_id
1 'polypeptide(L)'
;LNQKCVQCHGSKKQKGKLRLDDLSWIKAGGKNGNLINTTDPSDGELIKRILLDDIDEHHMPPKEKTQLTDAELVIFQWWINAGASFDKSVAALAPDAKVIKALASFKVENQTQEKTIVKTRAPIEKLEKKMQEKLEKMGWVVSTISFDDNHIRLIGYNIEGAINDALVAAAEISEHVIELKLSFSALKDNDLNNLRKFKNLEKLWLDHTDISDNALKQVTALNNLGYLNIVNTKTTASGVKNLMILQ
;
A
#
# COMPACT_ATOMS: atom_id res chain seq x y z
N LEU A 1 -9.33 -2.43 3.18
CA LEU A 1 -9.07 -3.85 2.96
C LEU A 1 -7.88 -4.35 3.79
N ASN A 2 -6.72 -3.66 3.78
CA ASN A 2 -5.47 -4.17 4.38
C ASN A 2 -5.59 -4.55 5.86
N GLN A 3 -6.26 -3.76 6.68
CA GLN A 3 -6.35 -3.98 8.13
C GLN A 3 -7.37 -5.06 8.52
N LYS A 4 -8.43 -5.25 7.74
CA LYS A 4 -9.59 -6.07 8.15
C LYS A 4 -9.81 -7.32 7.31
N CYS A 5 -9.28 -7.34 6.07
CA CYS A 5 -9.58 -8.39 5.09
C CYS A 5 -8.34 -9.19 4.68
N VAL A 6 -7.22 -8.50 4.38
CA VAL A 6 -6.01 -9.11 3.80
C VAL A 6 -5.34 -10.14 4.71
N GLN A 7 -5.51 -10.04 6.04
CA GLN A 7 -4.99 -11.05 6.98
C GLN A 7 -5.50 -12.47 6.70
N CYS A 8 -6.72 -12.59 6.11
CA CYS A 8 -7.32 -13.87 5.75
C CYS A 8 -7.42 -14.09 4.24
N HIS A 9 -7.39 -12.99 3.47
CA HIS A 9 -7.55 -12.97 2.03
C HIS A 9 -6.36 -12.25 1.36
N GLY A 10 -5.14 -12.72 1.63
CA GLY A 10 -3.89 -12.21 1.08
C GLY A 10 -3.01 -13.32 0.53
N SER A 11 -1.80 -12.97 0.12
CA SER A 11 -0.84 -13.90 -0.48
C SER A 11 -0.50 -15.10 0.41
N LYS A 12 -0.40 -14.89 1.73
CA LYS A 12 -0.06 -15.96 2.71
C LYS A 12 -1.25 -16.83 3.13
N LYS A 13 -2.47 -16.28 3.07
CA LYS A 13 -3.70 -16.96 3.49
C LYS A 13 -4.83 -16.59 2.55
N GLN A 14 -5.33 -17.56 1.79
CA GLN A 14 -6.32 -17.35 0.74
C GLN A 14 -7.62 -18.09 1.06
N LYS A 15 -8.28 -17.72 2.18
CA LYS A 15 -9.58 -18.30 2.51
C LYS A 15 -10.57 -18.07 1.37
N GLY A 16 -11.30 -19.12 0.98
CA GLY A 16 -12.23 -19.05 -0.14
C GLY A 16 -11.57 -18.83 -1.51
N LYS A 17 -10.26 -19.09 -1.65
CA LYS A 17 -9.47 -18.76 -2.87
C LYS A 17 -9.52 -17.31 -3.25
N LEU A 18 -9.84 -16.41 -2.29
CA LEU A 18 -9.97 -14.98 -2.47
C LEU A 18 -8.69 -14.27 -2.02
N ARG A 19 -8.21 -13.34 -2.84
CA ARG A 19 -7.14 -12.40 -2.50
C ARG A 19 -7.62 -10.96 -2.67
N LEU A 20 -7.31 -10.13 -1.68
CA LEU A 20 -7.71 -8.73 -1.60
C LEU A 20 -6.51 -7.79 -1.45
N ASP A 21 -5.31 -8.33 -1.61
CA ASP A 21 -4.03 -7.64 -1.50
C ASP A 21 -3.50 -7.11 -2.85
N ASP A 22 -4.14 -7.48 -3.95
CA ASP A 22 -3.78 -7.05 -5.30
C ASP A 22 -5.02 -6.89 -6.19
N LEU A 23 -5.00 -5.89 -7.07
CA LEU A 23 -6.13 -5.52 -7.92
C LEU A 23 -6.53 -6.61 -8.93
N SER A 24 -5.56 -7.32 -9.49
CA SER A 24 -5.83 -8.39 -10.45
C SER A 24 -6.60 -9.53 -9.81
N TRP A 25 -6.25 -9.88 -8.55
CA TRP A 25 -6.94 -10.90 -7.77
C TRP A 25 -8.32 -10.46 -7.28
N ILE A 26 -8.48 -9.17 -6.92
CA ILE A 26 -9.80 -8.60 -6.59
C ILE A 26 -10.75 -8.73 -7.79
N LYS A 27 -10.28 -8.42 -9.00
CA LYS A 27 -11.04 -8.56 -10.24
C LYS A 27 -11.31 -10.03 -10.59
N ALA A 28 -10.40 -10.94 -10.28
CA ALA A 28 -10.56 -12.38 -10.53
C ALA A 28 -11.63 -13.03 -9.62
N GLY A 29 -11.89 -12.45 -8.44
CA GLY A 29 -12.84 -12.98 -7.47
C GLY A 29 -12.30 -14.17 -6.68
N GLY A 30 -13.21 -14.96 -6.12
CA GLY A 30 -12.91 -16.11 -5.28
C GLY A 30 -13.68 -17.37 -5.66
N LYS A 31 -13.70 -18.38 -4.77
CA LYS A 31 -14.40 -19.65 -4.97
C LYS A 31 -15.89 -19.50 -5.34
N ASN A 32 -16.52 -18.44 -4.83
CA ASN A 32 -17.97 -18.20 -5.02
C ASN A 32 -18.26 -17.24 -6.20
N GLY A 33 -17.29 -16.95 -7.05
CA GLY A 33 -17.44 -16.08 -8.21
C GLY A 33 -16.95 -14.66 -7.99
N ASN A 34 -17.59 -13.73 -8.69
CA ASN A 34 -17.21 -12.32 -8.69
C ASN A 34 -17.40 -11.68 -7.32
N LEU A 35 -16.35 -11.05 -6.81
CA LEU A 35 -16.40 -10.32 -5.55
C LEU A 35 -17.34 -9.11 -5.62
N ILE A 36 -17.33 -8.43 -6.74
CA ILE A 36 -18.12 -7.21 -7.01
C ILE A 36 -19.00 -7.45 -8.21
N ASN A 37 -20.29 -7.19 -8.06
CA ASN A 37 -21.23 -7.15 -9.17
C ASN A 37 -21.57 -5.69 -9.46
N THR A 38 -21.10 -5.17 -10.58
CA THR A 38 -21.35 -3.78 -10.99
C THR A 38 -22.69 -3.58 -11.68
N THR A 39 -23.33 -4.67 -12.14
CA THR A 39 -24.68 -4.63 -12.77
C THR A 39 -25.75 -4.65 -11.71
N ASP A 40 -25.58 -5.48 -10.68
CA ASP A 40 -26.42 -5.49 -9.48
C ASP A 40 -25.53 -5.41 -8.25
N PRO A 41 -25.29 -4.20 -7.73
CA PRO A 41 -24.41 -4.00 -6.59
C PRO A 41 -24.78 -4.78 -5.32
N SER A 42 -26.07 -5.11 -5.16
CA SER A 42 -26.57 -5.87 -4.02
C SER A 42 -26.25 -7.37 -4.12
N ASP A 43 -25.93 -7.86 -5.31
CA ASP A 43 -25.67 -9.27 -5.60
C ASP A 43 -24.17 -9.64 -5.58
N GLY A 44 -23.28 -8.70 -5.31
CA GLY A 44 -21.85 -8.98 -5.16
C GLY A 44 -21.49 -9.72 -3.86
N GLU A 45 -20.63 -10.75 -3.93
CA GLU A 45 -20.21 -11.53 -2.75
C GLU A 45 -19.63 -10.65 -1.63
N LEU A 46 -18.94 -9.57 -1.96
CA LEU A 46 -18.38 -8.63 -0.97
C LEU A 46 -19.49 -8.02 -0.11
N ILE A 47 -20.47 -7.39 -0.74
CA ILE A 47 -21.56 -6.69 -0.03
C ILE A 47 -22.47 -7.67 0.68
N LYS A 48 -22.84 -8.78 0.04
CA LYS A 48 -23.65 -9.82 0.70
C LYS A 48 -23.06 -10.23 2.04
N ARG A 49 -21.77 -10.58 2.07
CA ARG A 49 -21.11 -11.06 3.29
C ARG A 49 -20.87 -10.00 4.35
N ILE A 50 -20.65 -8.77 3.94
CA ILE A 50 -20.47 -7.63 4.86
C ILE A 50 -21.81 -7.25 5.52
N LEU A 51 -22.93 -7.40 4.82
CA LEU A 51 -24.25 -7.00 5.31
C LEU A 51 -25.04 -8.13 6.01
N LEU A 52 -24.49 -9.36 6.08
CA LEU A 52 -25.09 -10.42 6.90
C LEU A 52 -25.10 -9.99 8.38
N ASP A 53 -25.97 -10.62 9.17
CA ASP A 53 -25.93 -10.48 10.63
C ASP A 53 -24.56 -10.91 11.17
N ASP A 54 -24.04 -10.24 12.18
CA ASP A 54 -22.73 -10.52 12.78
C ASP A 54 -22.62 -11.91 13.41
N ILE A 55 -23.75 -12.57 13.67
CA ILE A 55 -23.82 -13.95 14.16
C ILE A 55 -23.84 -14.99 13.04
N ASP A 56 -24.01 -14.60 11.78
CA ASP A 56 -23.99 -15.50 10.64
C ASP A 56 -22.55 -16.01 10.38
N GLU A 57 -22.41 -17.31 10.19
CA GLU A 57 -21.09 -17.94 9.94
C GLU A 57 -20.42 -17.47 8.65
N HIS A 58 -21.20 -16.89 7.73
CA HIS A 58 -20.72 -16.33 6.47
C HIS A 58 -20.46 -14.84 6.52
N HIS A 59 -20.78 -14.18 7.64
CA HIS A 59 -20.48 -12.76 7.83
C HIS A 59 -18.97 -12.47 7.71
N MET A 60 -18.61 -11.36 7.05
CA MET A 60 -17.22 -10.95 6.88
C MET A 60 -17.02 -9.47 7.22
N PRO A 61 -16.05 -9.15 8.07
CA PRO A 61 -15.14 -10.06 8.80
C PRO A 61 -15.89 -10.90 9.85
N PRO A 62 -15.36 -12.10 10.23
CA PRO A 62 -15.96 -12.90 11.29
C PRO A 62 -16.13 -12.08 12.59
N LYS A 63 -17.16 -12.38 13.38
CA LYS A 63 -17.58 -11.62 14.57
C LYS A 63 -16.44 -11.26 15.53
N GLU A 64 -15.48 -12.17 15.73
CA GLU A 64 -14.33 -11.97 16.62
C GLU A 64 -13.21 -11.10 16.01
N LYS A 65 -13.39 -10.60 14.80
CA LYS A 65 -12.46 -9.70 14.11
C LYS A 65 -12.97 -8.26 14.13
N THR A 66 -12.06 -7.31 13.86
CA THR A 66 -12.42 -5.90 13.72
C THR A 66 -13.44 -5.71 12.60
N GLN A 67 -14.64 -5.27 12.98
CA GLN A 67 -15.74 -5.04 12.04
C GLN A 67 -15.55 -3.74 11.25
N LEU A 68 -16.26 -3.64 10.10
CA LEU A 68 -16.32 -2.39 9.37
C LEU A 68 -17.11 -1.34 10.18
N THR A 69 -16.66 -0.11 10.11
CA THR A 69 -17.41 1.03 10.67
C THR A 69 -18.53 1.43 9.71
N ASP A 70 -19.54 2.16 10.21
CA ASP A 70 -20.62 2.70 9.37
C ASP A 70 -20.07 3.55 8.21
N ALA A 71 -19.00 4.32 8.46
CA ALA A 71 -18.35 5.13 7.44
C ALA A 71 -17.72 4.27 6.34
N GLU A 72 -17.05 3.16 6.70
CA GLU A 72 -16.49 2.21 5.73
C GLU A 72 -17.59 1.55 4.91
N LEU A 73 -18.70 1.15 5.54
CA LEU A 73 -19.85 0.58 4.83
C LEU A 73 -20.46 1.55 3.82
N VAL A 74 -20.66 2.81 4.23
CA VAL A 74 -21.16 3.86 3.35
C VAL A 74 -20.28 4.06 2.13
N ILE A 75 -18.95 4.08 2.32
CA ILE A 75 -17.99 4.24 1.23
C ILE A 75 -17.98 3.02 0.30
N PHE A 76 -18.01 1.80 0.83
CA PHE A 76 -18.07 0.59 0.02
C PHE A 76 -19.34 0.53 -0.84
N GLN A 77 -20.50 0.74 -0.24
CA GLN A 77 -21.78 0.74 -0.95
C GLN A 77 -21.81 1.80 -2.04
N TRP A 78 -21.40 3.03 -1.72
CA TRP A 78 -21.32 4.11 -2.72
C TRP A 78 -20.38 3.74 -3.88
N TRP A 79 -19.17 3.27 -3.58
CA TRP A 79 -18.19 2.94 -4.61
C TRP A 79 -18.66 1.83 -5.55
N ILE A 80 -19.31 0.79 -5.01
CA ILE A 80 -19.87 -0.31 -5.81
C ILE A 80 -21.02 0.22 -6.68
N ASN A 81 -21.95 1.03 -6.11
CA ASN A 81 -23.05 1.64 -6.84
C ASN A 81 -22.58 2.59 -7.95
N ALA A 82 -21.42 3.24 -7.77
CA ALA A 82 -20.79 4.07 -8.79
C ALA A 82 -20.02 3.27 -9.86
N GLY A 83 -20.19 1.95 -9.91
CA GLY A 83 -19.59 1.04 -10.88
C GLY A 83 -18.23 0.47 -10.48
N ALA A 84 -17.84 0.56 -9.21
CA ALA A 84 -16.61 -0.01 -8.61
C ALA A 84 -15.34 0.29 -9.42
N SER A 85 -15.23 1.50 -9.96
CA SER A 85 -14.05 1.89 -10.75
C SER A 85 -12.80 1.97 -9.89
N PHE A 86 -11.71 1.38 -10.36
CA PHE A 86 -10.38 1.48 -9.74
C PHE A 86 -9.52 2.60 -10.34
N ASP A 87 -10.00 3.22 -11.43
CA ASP A 87 -9.23 4.18 -12.22
C ASP A 87 -9.76 5.61 -12.11
N LYS A 88 -11.01 5.78 -11.64
CA LYS A 88 -11.63 7.10 -11.47
C LYS A 88 -11.32 7.68 -10.09
N SER A 89 -11.08 8.98 -10.05
CA SER A 89 -10.94 9.71 -8.78
C SER A 89 -12.28 9.77 -8.03
N VAL A 90 -12.22 9.95 -6.70
CA VAL A 90 -13.41 10.13 -5.86
C VAL A 90 -14.29 11.28 -6.37
N ALA A 91 -13.68 12.39 -6.79
CA ALA A 91 -14.40 13.55 -7.34
C ALA A 91 -15.14 13.20 -8.67
N ALA A 92 -14.52 12.38 -9.52
CA ALA A 92 -15.13 11.95 -10.79
C ALA A 92 -16.32 10.98 -10.59
N LEU A 93 -16.42 10.34 -9.42
CA LEU A 93 -17.54 9.47 -9.04
C LEU A 93 -18.67 10.24 -8.34
N ALA A 94 -18.57 11.56 -8.20
CA ALA A 94 -19.59 12.46 -7.66
C ALA A 94 -20.22 11.96 -6.33
N PRO A 95 -19.46 11.88 -5.21
CA PRO A 95 -19.98 11.44 -3.94
C PRO A 95 -21.06 12.39 -3.40
N ASP A 96 -22.10 11.84 -2.81
CA ASP A 96 -23.11 12.61 -2.09
C ASP A 96 -22.62 13.14 -0.73
N ALA A 97 -23.43 13.95 -0.04
CA ALA A 97 -23.08 14.56 1.23
C ALA A 97 -22.78 13.51 2.33
N LYS A 98 -23.46 12.36 2.32
CA LYS A 98 -23.25 11.26 3.28
C LYS A 98 -21.88 10.62 3.06
N VAL A 99 -21.52 10.38 1.81
CA VAL A 99 -20.21 9.82 1.44
C VAL A 99 -19.09 10.81 1.71
N ILE A 100 -19.28 12.10 1.41
CA ILE A 100 -18.30 13.15 1.74
C ILE A 100 -18.03 13.18 3.25
N LYS A 101 -19.06 13.09 4.08
CA LYS A 101 -18.93 13.02 5.55
C LYS A 101 -18.18 11.76 5.98
N ALA A 102 -18.48 10.61 5.40
CA ALA A 102 -17.79 9.35 5.66
C ALA A 102 -16.32 9.42 5.26
N LEU A 103 -15.99 9.97 4.08
CA LEU A 103 -14.62 10.18 3.64
C LEU A 103 -13.85 11.15 4.54
N ALA A 104 -14.52 12.18 5.06
CA ALA A 104 -13.92 13.13 5.99
C ALA A 104 -13.52 12.49 7.33
N SER A 105 -14.30 11.51 7.83
CA SER A 105 -13.93 10.76 9.05
C SER A 105 -12.64 9.97 8.89
N PHE A 106 -12.39 9.40 7.71
CA PHE A 106 -11.12 8.74 7.39
C PHE A 106 -9.92 9.69 7.35
N LYS A 107 -10.12 10.92 6.90
CA LYS A 107 -9.06 11.94 6.91
C LYS A 107 -8.65 12.33 8.34
N VAL A 108 -9.61 12.33 9.28
CA VAL A 108 -9.33 12.65 10.69
C VAL A 108 -8.55 11.54 11.38
N GLU A 109 -8.90 10.26 11.17
CA GLU A 109 -8.15 9.14 11.75
C GLU A 109 -6.72 9.04 11.17
N ASN A 110 -6.53 9.35 9.89
CA ASN A 110 -5.21 9.41 9.28
C ASN A 110 -4.44 10.69 9.65
N GLN A 111 -5.12 11.78 10.02
CA GLN A 111 -4.46 13.05 10.42
C GLN A 111 -3.86 13.00 11.84
N THR A 112 -4.24 12.04 12.67
CA THR A 112 -3.58 11.82 13.98
C THR A 112 -2.22 11.12 13.82
N GLN A 113 -1.91 10.58 12.64
CA GLN A 113 -0.60 10.00 12.34
C GLN A 113 0.19 10.69 11.22
N GLU A 114 -0.41 11.60 10.48
CA GLU A 114 0.31 12.40 9.49
C GLU A 114 -0.05 13.89 9.66
N LYS A 115 0.72 14.61 10.47
CA LYS A 115 1.07 15.98 10.05
C LYS A 115 1.88 15.81 8.78
N THR A 116 1.20 15.63 7.67
CA THR A 116 1.82 15.76 6.35
C THR A 116 2.19 17.25 6.27
N ILE A 117 3.43 17.56 6.58
CA ILE A 117 4.06 18.73 6.01
C ILE A 117 3.86 18.49 4.51
N VAL A 118 2.97 19.26 3.89
CA VAL A 118 2.91 19.34 2.43
C VAL A 118 4.25 19.97 2.05
N LYS A 119 5.28 19.13 1.94
CA LYS A 119 6.53 19.52 1.32
C LYS A 119 6.14 19.82 -0.11
N THR A 120 6.15 21.10 -0.48
CA THR A 120 6.07 21.52 -1.88
C THR A 120 7.31 20.96 -2.57
N ARG A 121 7.13 19.79 -3.20
CA ARG A 121 8.18 19.16 -3.99
C ARG A 121 8.36 19.94 -5.27
N ALA A 122 9.59 20.03 -5.74
CA ALA A 122 9.82 20.54 -7.08
C ALA A 122 9.11 19.62 -8.10
N PRO A 123 8.39 20.16 -9.09
CA PRO A 123 7.78 19.34 -10.12
C PRO A 123 8.82 18.48 -10.81
N ILE A 124 8.47 17.23 -11.09
CA ILE A 124 9.31 16.28 -11.82
C ILE A 124 8.58 15.82 -13.08
N GLU A 125 9.32 15.55 -14.13
CA GLU A 125 8.76 15.01 -15.37
C GLU A 125 8.20 13.61 -15.15
N LYS A 126 7.24 13.23 -16.00
CA LYS A 126 6.65 11.89 -15.93
C LYS A 126 7.70 10.84 -16.30
N LEU A 127 7.72 9.74 -15.56
CA LEU A 127 8.59 8.60 -15.86
C LEU A 127 8.30 8.06 -17.26
N GLU A 128 9.37 7.83 -18.04
CA GLU A 128 9.27 7.19 -19.34
C GLU A 128 8.64 5.80 -19.25
N LYS A 129 7.69 5.53 -20.13
CA LYS A 129 6.94 4.27 -20.17
C LYS A 129 7.86 3.04 -20.27
N LYS A 130 8.93 3.14 -21.07
CA LYS A 130 9.92 2.06 -21.24
C LYS A 130 10.62 1.70 -19.92
N MET A 131 10.91 2.70 -19.09
CA MET A 131 11.55 2.50 -17.78
C MET A 131 10.55 1.91 -16.79
N GLN A 132 9.30 2.38 -16.80
CA GLN A 132 8.24 1.79 -15.99
C GLN A 132 8.06 0.30 -16.34
N GLU A 133 7.94 -0.05 -17.61
CA GLU A 133 7.82 -1.45 -18.08
C GLU A 133 9.03 -2.32 -17.69
N LYS A 134 10.25 -1.74 -17.70
CA LYS A 134 11.48 -2.42 -17.25
C LYS A 134 11.35 -2.81 -15.77
N LEU A 135 10.93 -1.88 -14.93
CA LEU A 135 10.77 -2.13 -13.48
C LEU A 135 9.64 -3.12 -13.19
N GLU A 136 8.50 -2.99 -13.88
CA GLU A 136 7.37 -3.89 -13.72
C GLU A 136 7.73 -5.34 -14.10
N LYS A 137 8.55 -5.55 -15.13
CA LYS A 137 9.09 -6.87 -15.51
C LYS A 137 10.00 -7.48 -14.44
N MET A 138 10.61 -6.66 -13.58
CA MET A 138 11.43 -7.12 -12.45
C MET A 138 10.60 -7.36 -11.17
N GLY A 139 9.28 -7.21 -11.26
CA GLY A 139 8.35 -7.43 -10.15
C GLY A 139 8.03 -6.19 -9.32
N TRP A 140 8.48 -4.99 -9.74
CA TRP A 140 8.06 -3.76 -9.10
C TRP A 140 6.63 -3.39 -9.48
N VAL A 141 5.85 -2.93 -8.49
CA VAL A 141 4.64 -2.15 -8.76
C VAL A 141 5.02 -0.68 -8.74
N VAL A 142 4.79 0.00 -9.86
CA VAL A 142 5.12 1.41 -10.06
C VAL A 142 3.83 2.22 -10.09
N SER A 143 3.70 3.21 -9.19
CA SER A 143 2.54 4.09 -9.16
C SER A 143 2.95 5.52 -8.83
N THR A 144 2.28 6.51 -9.44
CA THR A 144 2.40 7.91 -9.01
C THR A 144 1.75 8.12 -7.66
N ILE A 145 2.17 9.15 -6.93
CA ILE A 145 1.62 9.48 -5.61
C ILE A 145 0.20 10.01 -5.73
N SER A 146 -0.05 10.86 -6.73
CA SER A 146 -1.38 11.36 -7.07
C SER A 146 -1.47 11.66 -8.56
N PHE A 147 -2.64 12.08 -9.02
CA PHE A 147 -2.86 12.44 -10.42
C PHE A 147 -1.99 13.62 -10.88
N ASP A 148 -1.75 14.58 -9.98
CA ASP A 148 -1.00 15.82 -10.26
C ASP A 148 0.47 15.75 -9.80
N ASP A 149 0.92 14.61 -9.28
CA ASP A 149 2.28 14.42 -8.77
C ASP A 149 2.95 13.22 -9.45
N ASN A 150 3.93 13.49 -10.31
CA ASN A 150 4.69 12.48 -11.04
C ASN A 150 5.74 11.76 -10.18
N HIS A 151 5.90 12.12 -8.92
CA HIS A 151 6.71 11.33 -8.01
C HIS A 151 6.12 9.93 -7.81
N ILE A 152 6.98 8.97 -7.51
CA ILE A 152 6.66 7.55 -7.60
C ILE A 152 6.72 6.89 -6.23
N ARG A 153 5.76 5.99 -6.04
CA ARG A 153 5.81 4.89 -5.09
C ARG A 153 6.25 3.63 -5.79
N LEU A 154 7.30 2.99 -5.28
CA LEU A 154 7.73 1.65 -5.68
C LEU A 154 7.36 0.63 -4.61
N ILE A 155 6.77 -0.51 -5.03
CA ILE A 155 6.40 -1.60 -4.14
C ILE A 155 7.01 -2.90 -4.67
N GLY A 156 7.87 -3.53 -3.86
CA GLY A 156 8.64 -4.70 -4.23
C GLY A 156 8.15 -6.03 -3.64
N TYR A 157 6.83 -6.26 -3.58
CA TYR A 157 6.28 -7.51 -3.03
C TYR A 157 6.49 -8.74 -3.92
N ASN A 158 6.63 -8.52 -5.22
CA ASN A 158 6.67 -9.58 -6.24
C ASN A 158 8.03 -9.65 -6.94
N ILE A 159 9.09 -9.12 -6.34
CA ILE A 159 10.43 -9.20 -6.92
C ILE A 159 10.85 -10.67 -6.93
N GLU A 160 11.01 -11.20 -8.13
CA GLU A 160 11.56 -12.53 -8.37
C GLU A 160 13.07 -12.40 -8.62
N GLY A 161 13.87 -13.24 -7.92
CA GLY A 161 15.33 -13.22 -8.05
C GLY A 161 16.04 -12.35 -7.02
N ALA A 162 17.21 -11.80 -7.40
CA ALA A 162 18.02 -11.01 -6.49
C ALA A 162 17.44 -9.60 -6.25
N ILE A 163 17.00 -9.34 -5.05
CA ILE A 163 16.42 -8.04 -4.67
C ILE A 163 17.42 -6.89 -4.85
N ASN A 164 18.72 -7.18 -4.71
CA ASN A 164 19.78 -6.19 -4.97
C ASN A 164 19.75 -5.70 -6.41
N ASP A 165 19.57 -6.58 -7.40
CA ASP A 165 19.54 -6.21 -8.83
C ASP A 165 18.30 -5.35 -9.14
N ALA A 166 17.17 -5.70 -8.53
CA ALA A 166 15.95 -4.90 -8.63
C ALA A 166 16.13 -3.50 -8.02
N LEU A 167 16.82 -3.38 -6.88
CA LEU A 167 17.16 -2.10 -6.26
C LEU A 167 18.16 -1.29 -7.08
N VAL A 168 19.13 -1.94 -7.72
CA VAL A 168 20.05 -1.28 -8.66
C VAL A 168 19.29 -0.67 -9.83
N ALA A 169 18.37 -1.39 -10.43
CA ALA A 169 17.51 -0.87 -11.51
C ALA A 169 16.60 0.27 -11.02
N ALA A 170 15.99 0.13 -9.85
CA ALA A 170 15.16 1.19 -9.24
C ALA A 170 15.98 2.45 -8.95
N ALA A 171 17.27 2.33 -8.66
CA ALA A 171 18.15 3.47 -8.41
C ALA A 171 18.42 4.32 -9.67
N GLU A 172 18.14 3.81 -10.88
CA GLU A 172 18.21 4.59 -12.13
C GLU A 172 17.15 5.73 -12.16
N ILE A 173 16.05 5.53 -11.41
CA ILE A 173 14.95 6.51 -11.30
C ILE A 173 14.81 7.07 -9.87
N SER A 174 15.87 7.01 -9.10
CA SER A 174 15.86 7.36 -7.66
C SER A 174 15.36 8.78 -7.36
N GLU A 175 15.51 9.73 -8.28
CA GLU A 175 15.00 11.09 -8.16
C GLU A 175 13.47 11.17 -8.15
N HIS A 176 12.79 10.23 -8.84
CA HIS A 176 11.34 10.13 -8.88
C HIS A 176 10.76 9.47 -7.63
N VAL A 177 11.54 8.63 -6.93
CA VAL A 177 11.04 7.76 -5.87
C VAL A 177 11.01 8.49 -4.54
N ILE A 178 9.81 8.69 -4.01
CA ILE A 178 9.60 9.26 -2.67
C ILE A 178 9.01 8.27 -1.67
N GLU A 179 8.44 7.17 -2.14
CA GLU A 179 7.98 6.06 -1.28
C GLU A 179 8.52 4.72 -1.79
N LEU A 180 9.16 3.96 -0.91
CA LEU A 180 9.73 2.64 -1.23
C LEU A 180 9.23 1.61 -0.24
N LYS A 181 8.54 0.57 -0.74
CA LYS A 181 8.00 -0.52 0.08
C LYS A 181 8.68 -1.84 -0.27
N LEU A 182 9.44 -2.36 0.69
CA LEU A 182 10.16 -3.64 0.60
C LEU A 182 9.73 -4.62 1.68
N SER A 183 8.57 -4.39 2.30
CA SER A 183 8.01 -5.25 3.35
C SER A 183 7.85 -6.69 2.88
N PHE A 184 8.04 -7.64 3.80
CA PHE A 184 7.85 -9.09 3.54
C PHE A 184 8.76 -9.67 2.45
N SER A 185 9.88 -9.02 2.15
CA SER A 185 10.86 -9.51 1.18
C SER A 185 12.04 -10.22 1.86
N ALA A 186 12.84 -10.95 1.08
CA ALA A 186 14.06 -11.60 1.56
C ALA A 186 15.24 -10.62 1.70
N LEU A 187 14.95 -9.34 1.91
CA LEU A 187 15.91 -8.24 2.01
C LEU A 187 16.88 -8.44 3.17
N LYS A 188 18.17 -8.19 2.92
CA LYS A 188 19.26 -8.20 3.89
C LYS A 188 20.02 -6.89 3.88
N ASP A 189 20.88 -6.67 4.87
CA ASP A 189 21.65 -5.43 5.03
C ASP A 189 22.41 -5.00 3.77
N ASN A 190 23.07 -5.96 3.09
CA ASN A 190 23.88 -5.69 1.91
C ASN A 190 23.06 -5.25 0.69
N ASP A 191 21.79 -5.61 0.62
CA ASP A 191 20.91 -5.23 -0.48
C ASP A 191 20.62 -3.73 -0.47
N LEU A 192 20.74 -3.08 0.69
CA LEU A 192 20.47 -1.65 0.88
C LEU A 192 21.64 -0.73 0.51
N ASN A 193 22.76 -1.23 0.00
CA ASN A 193 23.93 -0.41 -0.35
C ASN A 193 23.62 0.71 -1.35
N ASN A 194 22.63 0.52 -2.21
CA ASN A 194 22.19 1.52 -3.18
C ASN A 194 21.14 2.50 -2.64
N LEU A 195 20.64 2.29 -1.40
CA LEU A 195 19.57 3.11 -0.82
C LEU A 195 19.95 4.60 -0.74
N ARG A 196 21.23 4.91 -0.51
CA ARG A 196 21.77 6.28 -0.49
C ARG A 196 21.54 7.10 -1.76
N LYS A 197 21.21 6.45 -2.89
CA LYS A 197 20.90 7.12 -4.16
C LYS A 197 19.52 7.77 -4.15
N PHE A 198 18.60 7.27 -3.32
CA PHE A 198 17.22 7.74 -3.23
C PHE A 198 17.10 9.01 -2.38
N LYS A 199 17.70 10.11 -2.84
CA LYS A 199 17.80 11.37 -2.08
C LYS A 199 16.46 12.02 -1.76
N ASN A 200 15.44 11.75 -2.59
CA ASN A 200 14.10 12.29 -2.43
C ASN A 200 13.18 11.37 -1.60
N LEU A 201 13.69 10.23 -1.12
CA LEU A 201 12.87 9.27 -0.38
C LEU A 201 12.36 9.87 0.93
N GLU A 202 11.05 9.87 1.09
CA GLU A 202 10.35 10.39 2.25
C GLU A 202 9.77 9.29 3.14
N LYS A 203 9.38 8.15 2.53
CA LYS A 203 8.80 7.03 3.27
C LYS A 203 9.44 5.70 2.85
N LEU A 204 9.83 4.90 3.85
CA LEU A 204 10.49 3.62 3.66
C LEU A 204 9.86 2.53 4.54
N TRP A 205 9.45 1.42 3.92
CA TRP A 205 8.94 0.25 4.62
C TRP A 205 9.89 -0.92 4.41
N LEU A 206 10.46 -1.41 5.52
CA LEU A 206 11.40 -2.53 5.60
C LEU A 206 10.90 -3.61 6.57
N ASP A 207 9.65 -3.51 7.01
CA ASP A 207 9.07 -4.43 7.97
C ASP A 207 9.00 -5.86 7.45
N HIS A 208 9.11 -6.83 8.38
CA HIS A 208 9.11 -8.26 8.08
C HIS A 208 10.24 -8.66 7.10
N THR A 209 11.44 -8.13 7.31
CA THR A 209 12.66 -8.46 6.54
C THR A 209 13.79 -8.90 7.47
N ASP A 210 14.87 -9.42 6.89
CA ASP A 210 16.03 -9.92 7.64
C ASP A 210 17.11 -8.85 7.91
N ILE A 211 16.77 -7.57 7.82
CA ILE A 211 17.70 -6.47 8.08
C ILE A 211 18.05 -6.36 9.58
N SER A 212 19.27 -5.89 9.85
CA SER A 212 19.81 -5.63 11.18
C SER A 212 20.19 -4.15 11.38
N ASP A 213 20.85 -3.84 12.49
CA ASP A 213 21.36 -2.50 12.78
C ASP A 213 22.33 -1.96 11.71
N ASN A 214 22.98 -2.83 10.93
CA ASN A 214 23.85 -2.40 9.83
C ASN A 214 23.09 -1.75 8.69
N ALA A 215 21.87 -2.23 8.41
CA ALA A 215 20.98 -1.61 7.43
C ALA A 215 20.62 -0.17 7.83
N LEU A 216 20.38 0.08 9.12
CA LEU A 216 20.01 1.39 9.60
C LEU A 216 21.10 2.45 9.37
N LYS A 217 22.37 2.05 9.27
CA LYS A 217 23.48 2.95 8.88
C LYS A 217 23.30 3.46 7.44
N GLN A 218 22.70 2.69 6.55
CA GLN A 218 22.42 3.13 5.17
C GLN A 218 21.23 4.11 5.14
N VAL A 219 20.26 3.91 6.03
CA VAL A 219 19.09 4.77 6.17
C VAL A 219 19.47 6.19 6.60
N THR A 220 20.53 6.35 7.40
CA THR A 220 21.00 7.69 7.83
C THR A 220 21.45 8.60 6.68
N ALA A 221 21.68 8.07 5.49
CA ALA A 221 22.00 8.87 4.29
C ALA A 221 20.77 9.50 3.61
N LEU A 222 19.55 9.20 4.09
CA LEU A 222 18.27 9.64 3.50
C LEU A 222 17.75 10.89 4.22
N ASN A 223 18.29 12.06 3.88
CA ASN A 223 17.99 13.33 4.57
C ASN A 223 16.52 13.77 4.48
N ASN A 224 15.76 13.26 3.53
CA ASN A 224 14.34 13.59 3.34
C ASN A 224 13.40 12.57 4.00
N LEU A 225 13.93 11.51 4.62
CA LEU A 225 13.13 10.45 5.18
C LEU A 225 12.37 10.94 6.42
N GLY A 226 11.03 10.97 6.33
CA GLY A 226 10.13 11.33 7.43
C GLY A 226 9.37 10.15 8.03
N TYR A 227 9.38 8.98 7.35
CA TYR A 227 8.72 7.78 7.82
C TYR A 227 9.58 6.54 7.57
N LEU A 228 9.76 5.73 8.61
CA LEU A 228 10.45 4.44 8.55
C LEU A 228 9.66 3.37 9.30
N ASN A 229 9.34 2.25 8.63
CA ASN A 229 8.78 1.08 9.26
C ASN A 229 9.79 -0.07 9.24
N ILE A 230 10.21 -0.51 10.43
CA ILE A 230 11.16 -1.61 10.68
C ILE A 230 10.58 -2.68 11.61
N VAL A 231 9.27 -2.76 11.71
CA VAL A 231 8.57 -3.74 12.56
C VAL A 231 8.94 -5.15 12.12
N ASN A 232 9.17 -6.03 13.09
CA ASN A 232 9.53 -7.44 12.85
C ASN A 232 10.77 -7.60 11.94
N THR A 233 11.84 -6.89 12.31
CA THR A 233 13.20 -7.04 11.73
C THR A 233 14.18 -7.45 12.83
N LYS A 234 15.46 -7.63 12.50
CA LYS A 234 16.52 -7.92 13.47
C LYS A 234 17.18 -6.65 14.04
N THR A 235 16.54 -5.48 13.85
CA THR A 235 17.04 -4.21 14.39
C THR A 235 16.81 -4.11 15.89
N THR A 236 17.74 -3.46 16.58
CA THR A 236 17.71 -3.28 18.04
C THR A 236 17.56 -1.81 18.43
N ALA A 237 17.31 -1.56 19.72
CA ALA A 237 17.29 -0.20 20.25
C ALA A 237 18.63 0.53 20.03
N SER A 238 19.75 -0.20 19.97
CA SER A 238 21.07 0.37 19.68
C SER A 238 21.16 0.86 18.24
N GLY A 239 20.63 0.09 17.27
CA GLY A 239 20.56 0.50 15.87
C GLY A 239 19.68 1.73 15.67
N VAL A 240 18.53 1.77 16.35
CA VAL A 240 17.58 2.91 16.26
C VAL A 240 18.21 4.22 16.77
N LYS A 241 19.09 4.17 17.77
CA LYS A 241 19.81 5.38 18.22
C LYS A 241 20.62 6.05 17.10
N ASN A 242 21.10 5.30 16.12
CA ASN A 242 21.83 5.86 14.98
C ASN A 242 20.94 6.70 14.07
N LEU A 243 19.60 6.49 14.11
CA LEU A 243 18.63 7.27 13.34
C LEU A 243 18.34 8.66 13.95
N MET A 244 18.68 8.88 15.21
CA MET A 244 18.49 10.18 15.87
C MET A 244 19.35 11.29 15.27
N ILE A 245 20.27 10.95 14.34
CA ILE A 245 21.12 11.90 13.60
C ILE A 245 20.37 12.51 12.40
N LEU A 246 19.18 11.98 12.06
CA LEU A 246 18.33 12.42 10.96
C LEU A 246 17.43 13.65 11.30
N GLN A 247 17.83 14.46 12.26
CA GLN A 247 17.11 15.70 12.64
C GLN A 247 17.70 16.94 11.94
#